data_47eb380371d1b7692eea80df5de00c4c
#
_entry.id   47eb380371d1b7692eea80df5de00c4c
#
_cell.length_a   1.000
_cell.length_b   1.000
_cell.length_c   1.000
_cell.angle_alpha   90.00
_cell.angle_beta   90.00
_cell.angle_gamma   90.00
#
_symmetry.space_group_name_H-M   'P 1'
#
loop_
_entity.id
_entity.type
_entity.pdbx_description
1 polymer ?
#
loop_
_entity_poly.entity_id
_entity_poly.type
_entity_poly.pdbx_seq_one_letter_code
_entity_poly.pdbx_strand_id
1 'polypeptide(L)'
;MRMKGQELTVGEDGPWLRLGTSGAILDVVNSYRGMWTKLVDMDQWYTAPFGADNKRVSSQNWHRDPEDLNVVKVFVYFNDVDEDAGPFQYVPGSVEGMRYGDLWPWHMTAKNYPPSDEFARKIPETEYRSATGDSGTIIFCDTSGFHRGGFARSKVRLLSYFTYVSPAAALAGRAPRSFAVSRSPERDLPKRSKFALD
;
A
#
# COMPACT_ATOMS: atom_id res chain seq x y z
N MET A 1 13.87 -8.84 0.80
CA MET A 1 14.80 -7.68 0.94
C MET A 1 15.30 -7.33 -0.45
N ARG A 2 14.80 -6.26 -1.06
CA ARG A 2 15.31 -5.77 -2.36
C ARG A 2 16.74 -5.27 -2.17
N MET A 3 17.67 -5.75 -2.98
CA MET A 3 18.97 -5.09 -3.10
C MET A 3 18.79 -3.80 -3.90
N LYS A 4 19.26 -2.67 -3.36
CA LYS A 4 19.19 -1.36 -4.02
C LYS A 4 19.84 -1.45 -5.42
N GLY A 5 19.06 -1.21 -6.46
CA GLY A 5 19.53 -1.21 -7.85
C GLY A 5 19.07 -2.38 -8.72
N GLN A 6 18.33 -3.35 -8.22
CA GLN A 6 17.69 -4.36 -9.06
C GLN A 6 16.29 -3.92 -9.45
N GLU A 7 16.08 -3.65 -10.72
CA GLU A 7 14.76 -3.47 -11.30
C GLU A 7 14.06 -4.83 -11.33
N LEU A 8 12.89 -4.91 -10.69
CA LEU A 8 12.06 -6.12 -10.74
C LEU A 8 11.42 -6.20 -12.13
N THR A 9 11.77 -7.20 -12.91
CA THR A 9 11.06 -7.50 -14.15
C THR A 9 9.99 -8.54 -13.89
N VAL A 10 8.75 -8.20 -14.18
CA VAL A 10 7.58 -9.05 -13.98
C VAL A 10 7.00 -9.43 -15.34
N GLY A 11 6.81 -10.71 -15.58
CA GLY A 11 6.14 -11.18 -16.79
C GLY A 11 4.67 -10.74 -16.80
N GLU A 12 4.17 -10.29 -17.96
CA GLU A 12 2.78 -9.90 -18.15
C GLU A 12 1.81 -11.04 -17.78
N ASP A 13 2.23 -12.29 -17.96
CA ASP A 13 1.49 -13.50 -17.57
C ASP A 13 1.70 -13.92 -16.12
N GLY A 14 2.59 -13.26 -15.40
CA GLY A 14 2.86 -13.55 -14.01
C GLY A 14 1.58 -13.43 -13.16
N PRO A 15 1.28 -14.41 -12.28
CA PRO A 15 0.04 -14.43 -11.51
C PRO A 15 -0.15 -13.16 -10.68
N TRP A 16 0.96 -12.58 -10.28
CA TRP A 16 0.99 -11.37 -9.46
C TRP A 16 0.53 -10.14 -10.23
N LEU A 17 1.10 -9.90 -11.42
CA LEU A 17 0.68 -8.79 -12.27
C LEU A 17 -0.76 -8.97 -12.76
N ARG A 18 -1.15 -10.22 -13.06
CA ARG A 18 -2.53 -10.57 -13.41
C ARG A 18 -3.53 -10.22 -12.31
N LEU A 19 -3.18 -10.48 -11.05
CA LEU A 19 -4.03 -10.10 -9.92
C LEU A 19 -4.16 -8.58 -9.82
N GLY A 20 -3.04 -7.85 -9.75
CA GLY A 20 -3.05 -6.38 -9.63
C GLY A 20 -3.69 -5.66 -10.82
N THR A 21 -3.76 -6.28 -12.00
CA THR A 21 -4.43 -5.71 -13.17
C THR A 21 -5.77 -6.37 -13.50
N SER A 22 -6.26 -7.25 -12.62
CA SER A 22 -7.54 -7.93 -12.81
C SER A 22 -8.71 -6.95 -12.77
N GLY A 23 -9.80 -7.32 -13.45
CA GLY A 23 -11.04 -6.57 -13.39
C GLY A 23 -11.55 -6.39 -11.97
N ALA A 24 -11.50 -7.42 -11.15
CA ALA A 24 -11.98 -7.39 -9.77
C ALA A 24 -11.25 -6.32 -8.93
N ILE A 25 -9.93 -6.21 -9.05
CA ILE A 25 -9.15 -5.20 -8.33
C ILE A 25 -9.36 -3.81 -8.94
N LEU A 26 -9.20 -3.67 -10.26
CA LEU A 26 -9.29 -2.37 -10.91
C LEU A 26 -10.69 -1.75 -10.84
N ASP A 27 -11.76 -2.55 -10.80
CA ASP A 27 -13.12 -2.03 -10.66
C ASP A 27 -13.32 -1.36 -9.30
N VAL A 28 -12.84 -1.97 -8.22
CA VAL A 28 -12.92 -1.38 -6.87
C VAL A 28 -12.09 -0.11 -6.81
N VAL A 29 -10.81 -0.18 -7.22
CA VAL A 29 -9.87 0.95 -7.15
C VAL A 29 -10.37 2.12 -8.00
N ASN A 30 -10.73 1.87 -9.26
CA ASN A 30 -11.17 2.91 -10.19
C ASN A 30 -12.53 3.51 -9.79
N SER A 31 -13.45 2.71 -9.23
CA SER A 31 -14.73 3.20 -8.71
C SER A 31 -14.53 4.12 -7.51
N TYR A 32 -13.66 3.73 -6.57
CA TYR A 32 -13.30 4.57 -5.44
C TYR A 32 -12.65 5.89 -5.88
N ARG A 33 -11.75 5.83 -6.86
CA ARG A 33 -11.03 7.00 -7.39
C ARG A 33 -11.87 7.86 -8.35
N GLY A 34 -12.98 7.36 -8.88
CA GLY A 34 -13.76 8.02 -9.93
C GLY A 34 -13.00 8.17 -11.26
N MET A 35 -11.91 7.43 -11.46
CA MET A 35 -11.07 7.48 -12.66
C MET A 35 -10.27 6.19 -12.85
N TRP A 36 -9.75 5.98 -14.05
CA TRP A 36 -8.77 4.93 -14.28
C TRP A 36 -7.42 5.29 -13.66
N THR A 37 -6.81 4.35 -12.97
CA THR A 37 -5.58 4.54 -12.19
C THR A 37 -4.39 3.86 -12.85
N LYS A 38 -3.18 4.27 -12.46
CA LYS A 38 -1.90 3.65 -12.82
C LYS A 38 -1.40 2.77 -11.70
N LEU A 39 -0.97 1.56 -12.02
CA LEU A 39 -0.23 0.68 -11.12
C LEU A 39 1.25 1.08 -11.17
N VAL A 40 1.76 1.68 -10.11
CA VAL A 40 3.11 2.25 -10.08
C VAL A 40 4.10 1.48 -9.22
N ASP A 41 3.61 0.72 -8.25
CA ASP A 41 4.47 -0.06 -7.36
C ASP A 41 3.81 -1.36 -6.93
N MET A 42 4.61 -2.40 -6.80
CA MET A 42 4.22 -3.70 -6.26
C MET A 42 5.43 -4.37 -5.62
N ASP A 43 5.22 -4.96 -4.45
CA ASP A 43 6.28 -5.68 -3.74
C ASP A 43 5.71 -6.76 -2.83
N GLN A 44 6.60 -7.58 -2.28
CA GLN A 44 6.27 -8.63 -1.31
C GLN A 44 7.10 -8.41 -0.05
N TRP A 45 6.43 -8.41 1.09
CA TRP A 45 7.08 -8.14 2.36
C TRP A 45 6.94 -9.32 3.32
N TYR A 46 8.08 -9.72 3.84
CA TYR A 46 8.19 -10.63 4.96
C TYR A 46 8.46 -9.82 6.22
N THR A 47 7.55 -9.86 7.17
CA THR A 47 7.72 -9.24 8.49
C THR A 47 7.97 -10.35 9.50
N ALA A 48 9.21 -10.40 10.01
CA ALA A 48 9.57 -11.32 11.09
C ALA A 48 9.20 -10.72 12.45
N PRO A 49 8.92 -11.55 13.47
CA PRO A 49 8.81 -11.09 14.83
C PRO A 49 10.13 -10.48 15.29
N PHE A 50 10.04 -9.31 15.90
CA PHE A 50 11.13 -8.67 16.60
C PHE A 50 10.81 -8.68 18.10
N GLY A 51 11.81 -8.85 18.94
CA GLY A 51 11.63 -8.83 20.40
C GLY A 51 10.95 -7.54 20.87
N ALA A 52 10.25 -7.63 21.99
CA ALA A 52 9.38 -6.56 22.52
C ALA A 52 10.08 -5.21 22.74
N ASP A 53 11.39 -5.21 22.90
CA ASP A 53 12.21 -4.01 23.17
C ASP A 53 12.60 -3.22 21.90
N ASN A 54 12.25 -3.70 20.73
CA ASN A 54 12.62 -3.05 19.48
C ASN A 54 11.71 -1.88 19.15
N LYS A 55 12.32 -0.77 18.73
CA LYS A 55 11.59 0.42 18.27
C LYS A 55 11.02 0.19 16.87
N ARG A 56 9.85 0.78 16.63
CA ARG A 56 9.26 0.83 15.29
C ARG A 56 10.18 1.58 14.33
N VAL A 57 10.30 1.09 13.11
CA VAL A 57 11.13 1.69 12.07
C VAL A 57 10.32 1.91 10.79
N SER A 58 10.67 2.96 10.03
CA SER A 58 10.07 3.26 8.73
C SER A 58 8.53 3.13 8.74
N SER A 59 7.94 2.37 7.82
CA SER A 59 6.50 2.16 7.66
C SER A 59 5.78 1.47 8.84
N GLN A 60 6.51 1.08 9.88
CA GLN A 60 5.90 0.67 11.15
C GLN A 60 5.46 1.87 12.01
N ASN A 61 5.94 3.07 11.72
CA ASN A 61 5.43 4.30 12.31
C ASN A 61 4.22 4.80 11.52
N TRP A 62 3.33 5.57 12.17
CA TRP A 62 2.22 6.22 11.48
C TRP A 62 2.74 7.15 10.39
N HIS A 63 2.17 7.04 9.19
CA HIS A 63 2.56 7.86 8.04
C HIS A 63 1.43 7.96 7.03
N ARG A 64 1.61 8.86 6.07
CA ARG A 64 0.85 8.95 4.83
C ARG A 64 1.78 8.60 3.68
N ASP A 65 1.27 7.94 2.67
CA ASP A 65 2.05 7.65 1.47
C ASP A 65 2.24 8.90 0.61
N PRO A 66 3.44 9.13 0.05
CA PRO A 66 3.76 10.35 -0.67
C PRO A 66 3.50 10.28 -2.19
N GLU A 67 3.10 9.14 -2.73
CA GLU A 67 3.08 8.88 -4.18
C GLU A 67 2.08 9.73 -4.94
N ASP A 68 0.97 10.11 -4.29
CA ASP A 68 -0.08 10.98 -4.84
C ASP A 68 -0.86 11.62 -3.68
N LEU A 69 -1.69 12.62 -3.98
CA LEU A 69 -2.66 13.20 -3.02
C LEU A 69 -3.65 12.14 -2.51
N ASN A 70 -4.01 11.20 -3.34
CA ASN A 70 -4.82 10.05 -2.96
C ASN A 70 -4.21 8.78 -3.54
N VAL A 71 -3.72 7.94 -2.68
CA VAL A 71 -3.05 6.67 -3.02
C VAL A 71 -3.91 5.51 -2.56
N VAL A 72 -4.27 4.63 -3.48
CA VAL A 72 -4.91 3.37 -3.08
C VAL A 72 -3.89 2.26 -3.10
N LYS A 73 -3.70 1.60 -1.96
CA LYS A 73 -2.96 0.34 -1.89
C LYS A 73 -3.92 -0.83 -1.68
N VAL A 74 -3.61 -1.91 -2.38
CA VAL A 74 -4.29 -3.19 -2.22
C VAL A 74 -3.28 -4.16 -1.63
N PHE A 75 -3.55 -4.64 -0.42
CA PHE A 75 -2.70 -5.61 0.26
C PHE A 75 -3.32 -6.99 0.16
N VAL A 76 -2.48 -8.02 0.05
CA VAL A 76 -2.90 -9.43 0.01
C VAL A 76 -2.08 -10.20 1.03
N TYR A 77 -2.74 -10.89 1.96
CA TYR A 77 -2.10 -11.75 2.93
C TYR A 77 -1.86 -13.15 2.36
N PHE A 78 -0.66 -13.70 2.58
CA PHE A 78 -0.30 -15.06 2.17
C PHE A 78 -0.31 -16.07 3.31
N ASN A 79 -0.50 -15.61 4.53
CA ASN A 79 -0.72 -16.42 5.71
C ASN A 79 -1.79 -15.77 6.57
N ASP A 80 -2.29 -16.50 7.55
CA ASP A 80 -3.20 -15.95 8.53
C ASP A 80 -2.51 -14.85 9.34
N VAL A 81 -3.18 -13.73 9.48
CA VAL A 81 -2.66 -12.54 10.17
C VAL A 81 -3.60 -12.16 11.30
N ASP A 82 -3.18 -12.48 12.50
CA ASP A 82 -3.79 -12.03 13.76
C ASP A 82 -2.98 -10.87 14.39
N GLU A 83 -3.34 -10.45 15.59
CA GLU A 83 -2.66 -9.35 16.29
C GLU A 83 -1.18 -9.63 16.58
N ASP A 84 -0.79 -10.91 16.70
CA ASP A 84 0.60 -11.31 16.95
C ASP A 84 1.48 -11.32 15.71
N ALA A 85 0.86 -11.39 14.53
CA ALA A 85 1.56 -11.28 13.24
C ALA A 85 1.81 -9.83 12.81
N GLY A 86 1.30 -8.85 13.57
CA GLY A 86 1.45 -7.43 13.26
C GLY A 86 0.63 -7.00 12.05
N PRO A 87 -0.71 -7.01 12.11
CA PRO A 87 -1.59 -6.65 11.01
C PRO A 87 -1.38 -5.22 10.54
N PHE A 88 -1.77 -4.95 9.30
CA PHE A 88 -1.87 -3.58 8.80
C PHE A 88 -2.84 -2.77 9.68
N GLN A 89 -2.46 -1.54 10.02
CA GLN A 89 -3.27 -0.66 10.84
C GLN A 89 -3.57 0.64 10.11
N TYR A 90 -4.78 1.16 10.33
CA TYR A 90 -5.30 2.34 9.68
C TYR A 90 -6.13 3.19 10.65
N VAL A 91 -6.15 4.50 10.43
CA VAL A 91 -7.03 5.45 11.14
C VAL A 91 -8.16 5.89 10.21
N PRO A 92 -9.39 5.41 10.40
CA PRO A 92 -10.55 5.88 9.64
C PRO A 92 -10.74 7.39 9.77
N GLY A 93 -11.17 8.02 8.67
CA GLY A 93 -11.38 9.47 8.67
C GLY A 93 -10.11 10.30 8.70
N SER A 94 -8.97 9.74 8.29
CA SER A 94 -7.70 10.46 8.25
C SER A 94 -7.27 10.91 6.85
N VAL A 95 -8.08 10.67 5.81
CA VAL A 95 -7.89 11.28 4.49
C VAL A 95 -8.31 12.75 4.50
N GLU A 96 -7.81 13.53 3.55
CA GLU A 96 -8.14 14.95 3.40
C GLU A 96 -9.66 15.19 3.39
N GLY A 97 -10.09 16.27 4.04
CA GLY A 97 -11.52 16.62 4.16
C GLY A 97 -12.31 15.83 5.20
N MET A 98 -11.68 14.90 5.94
CA MET A 98 -12.29 14.13 7.01
C MET A 98 -11.74 14.54 8.38
N ARG A 99 -12.33 13.95 9.47
CA ARG A 99 -12.10 14.32 10.88
C ARG A 99 -10.64 14.54 11.27
N TYR A 100 -9.73 13.71 10.76
CA TYR A 100 -8.29 13.77 11.05
C TYR A 100 -7.46 14.17 9.83
N GLY A 101 -8.11 14.55 8.72
CA GLY A 101 -7.45 14.84 7.44
C GLY A 101 -6.49 16.01 7.50
N ASP A 102 -6.85 17.06 8.26
CA ASP A 102 -6.04 18.29 8.39
C ASP A 102 -4.88 18.15 9.38
N LEU A 103 -4.82 17.04 10.12
CA LEU A 103 -3.69 16.77 11.00
C LEU A 103 -2.49 16.33 10.15
N TRP A 104 -1.38 17.05 10.22
CA TRP A 104 -0.18 16.80 9.42
C TRP A 104 -0.53 16.58 7.94
N PRO A 105 -0.88 17.64 7.22
CA PRO A 105 -1.30 17.56 5.83
C PRO A 105 -0.26 16.83 4.97
N TRP A 106 -0.73 16.17 3.94
CA TRP A 106 0.13 15.48 2.97
C TRP A 106 1.19 16.42 2.40
N HIS A 107 2.38 15.91 2.21
CA HIS A 107 3.49 16.62 1.60
C HIS A 107 4.25 15.74 0.62
N MET A 108 4.63 16.29 -0.53
CA MET A 108 5.35 15.57 -1.59
C MET A 108 6.78 15.16 -1.18
N THR A 109 7.31 15.67 -0.09
CA THR A 109 8.62 15.32 0.45
C THR A 109 8.48 14.60 1.79
N ALA A 110 9.48 13.86 2.20
CA ALA A 110 9.52 12.86 3.28
C ALA A 110 8.99 13.23 4.69
N LYS A 111 8.21 14.29 4.85
CA LYS A 111 7.65 14.72 6.15
C LYS A 111 6.26 14.14 6.46
N ASN A 112 5.89 13.02 5.86
CA ASN A 112 4.58 12.39 6.06
C ASN A 112 4.52 11.48 7.31
N TYR A 113 5.51 11.60 8.19
CA TYR A 113 5.61 10.89 9.46
C TYR A 113 5.39 11.87 10.62
N PRO A 114 4.22 11.89 11.25
CA PRO A 114 4.00 12.72 12.44
C PRO A 114 4.87 12.25 13.62
N PRO A 115 5.25 13.14 14.56
CA PRO A 115 5.90 12.73 15.79
C PRO A 115 5.02 11.77 16.59
N SER A 116 5.57 10.63 17.00
CA SER A 116 4.78 9.52 17.57
C SER A 116 4.03 9.90 18.85
N ASP A 117 4.66 10.69 19.71
CA ASP A 117 4.07 11.15 20.97
C ASP A 117 2.96 12.19 20.74
N GLU A 118 3.11 13.06 19.76
CA GLU A 118 2.09 14.03 19.36
C GLU A 118 0.91 13.34 18.68
N PHE A 119 1.19 12.34 17.83
CA PHE A 119 0.17 11.53 17.17
C PHE A 119 -0.74 10.84 18.19
N ALA A 120 -0.14 10.17 19.19
CA ALA A 120 -0.87 9.47 20.23
C ALA A 120 -1.75 10.40 21.11
N ARG A 121 -1.32 11.66 21.29
CA ARG A 121 -2.13 12.66 22.00
C ARG A 121 -3.33 13.15 21.19
N LYS A 122 -3.20 13.22 19.86
CA LYS A 122 -4.26 13.77 18.99
C LYS A 122 -5.25 12.72 18.49
N ILE A 123 -4.79 11.49 18.32
CA ILE A 123 -5.59 10.38 17.81
C ILE A 123 -5.46 9.20 18.79
N PRO A 124 -6.49 8.95 19.61
CA PRO A 124 -6.45 7.87 20.61
C PRO A 124 -6.44 6.49 19.92
N GLU A 125 -5.84 5.50 20.59
CA GLU A 125 -5.71 4.13 20.06
C GLU A 125 -7.06 3.47 19.74
N THR A 126 -8.12 3.88 20.39
CA THR A 126 -9.49 3.40 20.14
C THR A 126 -10.00 3.72 18.73
N GLU A 127 -9.37 4.70 18.07
CA GLU A 127 -9.67 5.06 16.69
C GLU A 127 -8.90 4.20 15.65
N TYR A 128 -7.90 3.43 16.10
CA TYR A 128 -7.13 2.58 15.18
C TYR A 128 -7.93 1.34 14.80
N ARG A 129 -7.75 0.89 13.58
CA ARG A 129 -8.28 -0.37 13.09
C ARG A 129 -7.14 -1.26 12.64
N SER A 130 -7.15 -2.49 13.14
CA SER A 130 -6.24 -3.56 12.71
C SER A 130 -6.94 -4.43 11.67
N ALA A 131 -6.30 -4.63 10.54
CA ALA A 131 -6.81 -5.51 9.50
C ALA A 131 -6.27 -6.93 9.73
N THR A 132 -6.91 -7.69 10.58
CA THR A 132 -6.66 -9.13 10.76
C THR A 132 -7.41 -9.92 9.69
N GLY A 133 -6.98 -11.13 9.38
CA GLY A 133 -7.68 -12.01 8.44
C GLY A 133 -6.88 -13.24 8.07
N ASP A 134 -7.57 -14.19 7.46
CA ASP A 134 -6.99 -15.45 6.97
C ASP A 134 -6.13 -15.23 5.73
N SER A 135 -5.33 -16.21 5.39
CA SER A 135 -4.60 -16.26 4.12
C SER A 135 -5.54 -16.04 2.94
N GLY A 136 -5.15 -15.18 2.01
CA GLY A 136 -6.01 -14.74 0.89
C GLY A 136 -6.84 -13.48 1.16
N THR A 137 -6.82 -12.93 2.38
CA THR A 137 -7.49 -11.66 2.67
C THR A 137 -6.92 -10.55 1.79
N ILE A 138 -7.82 -9.80 1.15
CA ILE A 138 -7.51 -8.63 0.32
C ILE A 138 -8.02 -7.37 1.01
N ILE A 139 -7.13 -6.42 1.24
CA ILE A 139 -7.42 -5.15 1.92
C ILE A 139 -7.26 -4.01 0.93
N PHE A 140 -8.31 -3.24 0.70
CA PHE A 140 -8.27 -1.99 -0.06
C PHE A 140 -8.17 -0.82 0.93
N CYS A 141 -7.16 0.02 0.76
CA CYS A 141 -6.94 1.14 1.65
C CYS A 141 -6.51 2.39 0.89
N ASP A 142 -7.11 3.52 1.20
CA ASP A 142 -6.60 4.83 0.80
C ASP A 142 -5.46 5.22 1.75
N THR A 143 -4.23 5.01 1.31
CA THR A 143 -3.02 5.22 2.11
C THR A 143 -2.54 6.68 2.11
N SER A 144 -3.31 7.59 1.52
CA SER A 144 -3.18 9.03 1.81
C SER A 144 -3.66 9.35 3.24
N GLY A 145 -4.47 8.48 3.86
CA GLY A 145 -4.78 8.50 5.29
C GLY A 145 -3.66 7.91 6.15
N PHE A 146 -3.72 8.14 7.46
CA PHE A 146 -2.72 7.59 8.39
C PHE A 146 -2.83 6.09 8.50
N HIS A 147 -1.72 5.43 8.21
CA HIS A 147 -1.60 3.99 8.29
C HIS A 147 -0.21 3.57 8.75
N ARG A 148 -0.06 2.30 9.10
CA ARG A 148 1.24 1.70 9.43
C ARG A 148 1.21 0.18 9.27
N GLY A 149 2.38 -0.44 9.11
CA GLY A 149 2.56 -1.87 9.38
C GLY A 149 2.48 -2.14 10.88
N GLY A 150 1.69 -3.14 11.28
CA GLY A 150 1.68 -3.57 12.66
C GLY A 150 3.03 -4.16 13.08
N PHE A 151 3.24 -4.23 14.37
CA PHE A 151 4.45 -4.80 14.96
C PHE A 151 4.24 -6.30 15.20
N ALA A 152 4.97 -7.15 14.46
CA ALA A 152 4.91 -8.60 14.64
C ALA A 152 5.56 -8.99 15.98
N ARG A 153 4.81 -9.66 16.85
CA ARG A 153 5.23 -10.04 18.20
C ARG A 153 5.81 -11.45 18.24
N SER A 154 5.08 -12.42 17.74
CA SER A 154 5.45 -13.84 17.81
C SER A 154 5.22 -14.59 16.50
N LYS A 155 4.43 -14.04 15.57
CA LYS A 155 4.11 -14.66 14.29
C LYS A 155 4.63 -13.83 13.13
N VAL A 156 4.93 -14.48 12.02
CA VAL A 156 5.32 -13.81 10.78
C VAL A 156 4.11 -13.26 10.04
N ARG A 157 4.32 -12.21 9.25
CA ARG A 157 3.37 -11.77 8.24
C ARG A 157 4.03 -11.78 6.87
N LEU A 158 3.40 -12.47 5.94
CA LEU A 158 3.70 -12.43 4.52
C LEU A 158 2.60 -11.66 3.82
N LEU A 159 2.94 -10.55 3.19
CA LEU A 159 1.99 -9.80 2.39
C LEU A 159 2.61 -9.34 1.09
N SER A 160 1.77 -9.07 0.13
CA SER A 160 2.13 -8.26 -1.02
C SER A 160 1.22 -7.05 -1.11
N TYR A 161 1.65 -6.06 -1.87
CA TYR A 161 0.83 -4.89 -2.15
C TYR A 161 0.96 -4.43 -3.60
N PHE A 162 -0.06 -3.68 -4.01
CA PHE A 162 -0.16 -2.98 -5.27
C PHE A 162 -0.49 -1.52 -4.98
N THR A 163 0.23 -0.57 -5.57
CA THR A 163 0.01 0.87 -5.39
C THR A 163 -0.57 1.47 -6.64
N TYR A 164 -1.73 2.11 -6.48
CA TYR A 164 -2.46 2.78 -7.55
C TYR A 164 -2.54 4.27 -7.29
N VAL A 165 -2.23 5.05 -8.32
CA VAL A 165 -2.23 6.51 -8.30
C VAL A 165 -3.00 7.09 -9.49
N SER A 166 -3.28 8.38 -9.45
CA SER A 166 -3.85 9.08 -10.61
C SER A 166 -2.85 9.13 -11.78
N PRO A 167 -3.32 9.23 -13.03
CA PRO A 167 -2.43 9.46 -14.16
C PRO A 167 -1.65 10.79 -14.07
N ALA A 168 -2.11 11.73 -13.25
CA ALA A 168 -1.48 13.02 -13.03
C ALA A 168 -0.45 13.01 -11.89
N ALA A 169 -0.36 11.91 -11.13
CA ALA A 169 0.62 11.79 -10.05
C ALA A 169 2.04 11.96 -10.57
N ALA A 170 2.90 12.59 -9.77
CA ALA A 170 4.29 12.82 -10.15
C ALA A 170 5.03 11.50 -10.50
N LEU A 171 4.65 10.39 -9.87
CA LEU A 171 5.22 9.08 -10.11
C LEU A 171 4.60 8.35 -11.32
N ALA A 172 3.41 8.70 -11.76
CA ALA A 172 2.76 8.03 -12.89
C ALA A 172 3.40 8.33 -14.25
N GLY A 173 4.11 9.45 -14.39
CA GLY A 173 4.68 9.87 -15.65
C GLY A 173 6.15 10.28 -15.63
N ARG A 174 6.80 10.33 -14.47
CA ARG A 174 8.16 10.87 -14.32
C ARG A 174 9.14 9.98 -13.57
N ALA A 175 8.65 9.03 -12.78
CA ALA A 175 9.52 8.04 -12.15
C ALA A 175 9.31 6.69 -12.84
N PRO A 176 10.37 5.90 -13.04
CA PRO A 176 10.20 4.52 -13.44
C PRO A 176 9.32 3.84 -12.39
N ARG A 177 8.39 3.01 -12.84
CA ARG A 177 7.70 2.08 -11.95
C ARG A 177 8.74 1.33 -11.13
N SER A 178 8.37 0.89 -9.96
CA SER A 178 9.26 0.04 -9.16
C SER A 178 9.55 -1.32 -9.83
N PHE A 179 8.93 -1.58 -10.98
CA PHE A 179 9.06 -2.81 -11.76
C PHE A 179 8.94 -2.55 -13.27
N ALA A 180 9.62 -3.35 -14.07
CA ALA A 180 9.44 -3.43 -15.51
C ALA A 180 8.48 -4.55 -15.87
N VAL A 181 7.71 -4.39 -16.95
CA VAL A 181 6.82 -5.43 -17.47
C VAL A 181 7.45 -6.04 -18.72
N SER A 182 7.73 -7.34 -18.66
CA SER A 182 8.06 -8.12 -19.83
C SER A 182 6.77 -8.51 -20.56
N ARG A 183 6.48 -7.85 -21.68
CA ARG A 183 5.25 -8.06 -22.45
C ARG A 183 5.31 -9.35 -23.25
N SER A 184 4.19 -10.05 -23.30
CA SER A 184 3.98 -11.19 -24.20
C SER A 184 3.33 -10.70 -25.50
N PRO A 185 3.93 -10.96 -26.68
CA PRO A 185 3.36 -10.51 -27.95
C PRO A 185 2.02 -11.16 -28.31
N GLU A 186 1.70 -12.26 -27.66
CA GLU A 186 0.48 -13.05 -27.95
C GLU A 186 -0.75 -12.64 -27.14
N ARG A 187 -0.60 -11.69 -26.20
CA ARG A 187 -1.67 -11.36 -25.28
C ARG A 187 -2.25 -9.98 -25.51
N ASP A 188 -3.56 -9.95 -25.70
CA ASP A 188 -4.35 -8.71 -25.71
C ASP A 188 -5.01 -8.47 -24.34
N LEU A 189 -4.41 -7.63 -23.51
CA LEU A 189 -4.96 -7.24 -22.21
C LEU A 189 -6.22 -6.38 -22.37
N PRO A 190 -7.20 -6.48 -21.47
CA PRO A 190 -8.32 -5.54 -21.42
C PRO A 190 -7.84 -4.09 -21.38
N LYS A 191 -8.59 -3.16 -22.00
CA LYS A 191 -8.20 -1.74 -22.12
C LYS A 191 -7.79 -1.11 -20.78
N ARG A 192 -8.51 -1.39 -19.69
CA ARG A 192 -8.20 -0.86 -18.36
C ARG A 192 -6.90 -1.43 -17.79
N SER A 193 -6.61 -2.71 -18.03
CA SER A 193 -5.35 -3.33 -17.61
C SER A 193 -4.16 -2.75 -18.37
N LYS A 194 -4.30 -2.54 -19.69
CA LYS A 194 -3.31 -1.82 -20.49
C LYS A 194 -3.08 -0.42 -19.92
N PHE A 195 -4.17 0.34 -19.69
CA PHE A 195 -4.06 1.69 -19.14
C PHE A 195 -3.34 1.73 -17.80
N ALA A 196 -3.61 0.77 -16.91
CA ALA A 196 -2.94 0.69 -15.61
C ALA A 196 -1.43 0.43 -15.72
N LEU A 197 -1.00 -0.19 -16.83
CA LEU A 197 0.40 -0.57 -17.10
C LEU A 197 1.14 0.38 -18.04
N ASP A 198 0.50 1.25 -18.77
CA ASP A 198 1.12 2.24 -19.65
C ASP A 198 1.57 3.47 -18.88
#